data_59c86e001e929e5ea15b82b14562d050
#
_entry.id   59c86e001e929e5ea15b82b14562d050
#
_cell.length_a   1.000
_cell.length_b   1.000
_cell.length_c   1.000
_cell.angle_alpha   90.00
_cell.angle_beta   90.00
_cell.angle_gamma   90.00
#
_symmetry.space_group_name_H-M   'P 1'
#
loop_
_entity.id
_entity.type
_entity.pdbx_description
1 polymer ?
#
loop_
_entity_poly.entity_id
_entity_poly.type
_entity_poly.pdbx_seq_one_letter_code
_entity_poly.pdbx_strand_id
1 'polypeptide(L)'
;MHTATLHLLGPGMVGCSMLRQLTGLPVLLVAVSDSRGTVHDARGLDPVAVVAHRRAGRSVVELPNGFAAPTVDAVRRVQADFVVDATPTDPRGTEAAVARGDAALDHGAFLALCAKNALAAACGRWLQPPPRSRLGINASLGGSGRQFLRELDSLRADCTGLALVGNVTTTVVLQAVESGASVAEGIEVARRRGLLEPDPTLDLDGSDAATKLCAVWNALFSGPTAPRAGPETVERQDIRGVDVHAVRERVARGATTRLVARGGRGGRLRVGFEELPAASPLAAPPDRVVYGYERPSGLHVHHGTALGHDRTAAALLVDVRAALGLPVP
;
A
#
# COMPACT_ATOMS: atom_id res chain seq x y z
N MET A 1 -21.87 -26.07 -0.85
CA MET A 1 -21.30 -24.78 -0.42
C MET A 1 -20.76 -24.09 -1.67
N HIS A 2 -21.10 -22.82 -1.89
CA HIS A 2 -20.53 -22.04 -2.99
C HIS A 2 -19.06 -21.76 -2.69
N THR A 3 -18.15 -22.15 -3.59
CA THR A 3 -16.74 -21.78 -3.45
C THR A 3 -16.57 -20.33 -3.90
N ALA A 4 -16.09 -19.48 -3.03
CA ALA A 4 -15.90 -18.07 -3.35
C ALA A 4 -14.90 -17.90 -4.51
N THR A 5 -15.20 -16.99 -5.42
CA THR A 5 -14.41 -16.75 -6.64
C THR A 5 -13.48 -15.55 -6.45
N LEU A 6 -12.30 -15.59 -7.11
CA LEU A 6 -11.27 -14.54 -7.02
C LEU A 6 -10.83 -14.08 -8.41
N HIS A 7 -10.80 -12.77 -8.60
CA HIS A 7 -10.21 -12.10 -9.76
C HIS A 7 -8.96 -11.31 -9.31
N LEU A 8 -7.79 -11.67 -9.79
CA LEU A 8 -6.54 -10.96 -9.53
C LEU A 8 -6.27 -9.94 -10.65
N LEU A 9 -6.06 -8.68 -10.27
CA LEU A 9 -5.60 -7.61 -11.14
C LEU A 9 -4.11 -7.34 -10.88
N GLY A 10 -3.27 -7.36 -11.92
CA GLY A 10 -1.85 -7.10 -11.82
C GLY A 10 -1.00 -8.31 -11.39
N PRO A 11 -0.82 -9.34 -12.24
CA PRO A 11 0.06 -10.48 -11.98
C PRO A 11 1.55 -10.10 -12.17
N GLY A 12 1.97 -9.02 -11.51
CA GLY A 12 3.36 -8.60 -11.33
C GLY A 12 4.05 -9.36 -10.19
N MET A 13 5.10 -8.79 -9.59
CA MET A 13 5.85 -9.46 -8.52
C MET A 13 4.97 -9.78 -7.30
N VAL A 14 4.16 -8.81 -6.83
CA VAL A 14 3.24 -9.02 -5.70
C VAL A 14 2.12 -9.99 -6.07
N GLY A 15 1.47 -9.79 -7.23
CA GLY A 15 0.38 -10.66 -7.67
C GLY A 15 0.82 -12.10 -7.90
N CYS A 16 1.98 -12.34 -8.52
CA CYS A 16 2.55 -13.68 -8.67
C CYS A 16 2.95 -14.29 -7.31
N SER A 17 3.45 -13.48 -6.37
CA SER A 17 3.72 -13.95 -5.01
C SER A 17 2.43 -14.35 -4.29
N MET A 18 1.37 -13.57 -4.44
CA MET A 18 0.05 -13.90 -3.89
C MET A 18 -0.48 -15.21 -4.46
N LEU A 19 -0.40 -15.41 -5.78
CA LEU A 19 -0.84 -16.68 -6.41
C LEU A 19 -0.11 -17.90 -5.86
N ARG A 20 1.20 -17.79 -5.57
CA ARG A 20 1.96 -18.89 -4.94
C ARG A 20 1.51 -19.19 -3.50
N GLN A 21 1.02 -18.17 -2.79
CA GLN A 21 0.56 -18.25 -1.40
C GLN A 21 -0.95 -18.55 -1.30
N LEU A 22 -1.66 -18.64 -2.41
CA LEU A 22 -3.12 -18.85 -2.44
C LEU A 22 -3.52 -20.27 -1.99
N THR A 23 -2.57 -21.19 -1.99
CA THR A 23 -2.80 -22.62 -1.65
C THR A 23 -3.44 -22.75 -0.26
N GLY A 24 -4.49 -23.58 -0.19
CA GLY A 24 -5.21 -23.86 1.05
C GLY A 24 -6.28 -22.83 1.44
N LEU A 25 -6.48 -21.77 0.66
CA LEU A 25 -7.65 -20.91 0.82
C LEU A 25 -8.86 -21.48 0.05
N PRO A 26 -10.07 -21.42 0.61
CA PRO A 26 -11.29 -21.92 -0.04
C PRO A 26 -11.80 -20.89 -1.06
N VAL A 27 -10.94 -20.50 -2.00
CA VAL A 27 -11.26 -19.58 -3.10
C VAL A 27 -10.83 -20.18 -4.43
N LEU A 28 -11.64 -19.95 -5.46
CA LEU A 28 -11.38 -20.37 -6.83
C LEU A 28 -10.85 -19.18 -7.63
N LEU A 29 -9.61 -19.24 -8.10
CA LEU A 29 -9.07 -18.23 -9.01
C LEU A 29 -9.78 -18.36 -10.36
N VAL A 30 -10.73 -17.48 -10.66
CA VAL A 30 -11.49 -17.54 -11.92
C VAL A 30 -10.97 -16.57 -12.97
N ALA A 31 -10.28 -15.51 -12.59
CA ALA A 31 -9.75 -14.55 -13.56
C ALA A 31 -8.44 -13.91 -13.10
N VAL A 32 -7.61 -13.56 -14.07
CA VAL A 32 -6.39 -12.76 -13.90
C VAL A 32 -6.32 -11.72 -15.02
N SER A 33 -6.10 -10.47 -14.67
CA SER A 33 -5.96 -9.34 -15.60
C SER A 33 -4.58 -8.70 -15.53
N ASP A 34 -3.98 -8.43 -16.67
CA ASP A 34 -2.81 -7.57 -16.81
C ASP A 34 -3.12 -6.32 -17.67
N SER A 35 -2.10 -5.56 -18.06
CA SER A 35 -2.26 -4.34 -18.86
C SER A 35 -2.75 -4.59 -20.30
N ARG A 36 -2.71 -5.84 -20.79
CA ARG A 36 -3.09 -6.19 -22.16
C ARG A 36 -4.46 -6.86 -22.24
N GLY A 37 -4.96 -7.43 -21.14
CA GLY A 37 -6.26 -8.09 -21.10
C GLY A 37 -6.43 -9.04 -19.92
N THR A 38 -7.35 -9.97 -20.08
CA THR A 38 -7.81 -10.86 -19.01
C THR A 38 -7.88 -12.29 -19.51
N VAL A 39 -7.49 -13.25 -18.66
CA VAL A 39 -7.88 -14.66 -18.81
C VAL A 39 -9.01 -14.94 -17.81
N HIS A 40 -10.04 -15.66 -18.26
CA HIS A 40 -11.19 -16.03 -17.41
C HIS A 40 -11.63 -17.46 -17.70
N ASP A 41 -11.72 -18.29 -16.64
CA ASP A 41 -12.36 -19.60 -16.69
C ASP A 41 -13.19 -19.79 -15.41
N ALA A 42 -14.51 -19.92 -15.55
CA ALA A 42 -15.42 -20.13 -14.43
C ALA A 42 -15.16 -21.46 -13.66
N ARG A 43 -14.46 -22.41 -14.29
CA ARG A 43 -14.08 -23.68 -13.64
C ARG A 43 -12.81 -23.54 -12.81
N GLY A 44 -12.12 -22.39 -12.89
CA GLY A 44 -10.89 -22.06 -12.20
C GLY A 44 -9.65 -22.14 -13.08
N LEU A 45 -8.71 -21.27 -12.75
CA LEU A 45 -7.38 -21.20 -13.34
C LEU A 45 -6.37 -21.84 -12.38
N ASP A 46 -5.37 -22.54 -12.93
CA ASP A 46 -4.24 -23.01 -12.11
C ASP A 46 -3.27 -21.85 -11.79
N PRO A 47 -3.14 -21.45 -10.52
CA PRO A 47 -2.23 -20.37 -10.13
C PRO A 47 -0.77 -20.63 -10.53
N VAL A 48 -0.33 -21.91 -10.51
CA VAL A 48 1.04 -22.29 -10.87
C VAL A 48 1.30 -22.05 -12.35
N ALA A 49 0.35 -22.47 -13.21
CA ALA A 49 0.42 -22.24 -14.65
C ALA A 49 0.43 -20.73 -14.98
N VAL A 50 -0.42 -19.93 -14.34
CA VAL A 50 -0.44 -18.46 -14.51
C VAL A 50 0.91 -17.85 -14.12
N VAL A 51 1.48 -18.23 -12.97
CA VAL A 51 2.79 -17.71 -12.52
C VAL A 51 3.90 -18.12 -13.50
N ALA A 52 3.93 -19.37 -13.97
CA ALA A 52 4.90 -19.82 -14.95
C ALA A 52 4.81 -19.02 -16.25
N HIS A 53 3.59 -18.80 -16.75
CA HIS A 53 3.33 -18.02 -17.96
C HIS A 53 3.83 -16.56 -17.82
N ARG A 54 3.55 -15.92 -16.67
CA ARG A 54 4.01 -14.55 -16.39
C ARG A 54 5.53 -14.46 -16.23
N ARG A 55 6.17 -15.44 -15.61
CA ARG A 55 7.64 -15.50 -15.50
C ARG A 55 8.33 -15.64 -16.85
N ALA A 56 7.67 -16.23 -17.83
CA ALA A 56 8.15 -16.29 -19.21
C ALA A 56 7.96 -14.95 -19.97
N GLY A 57 7.55 -13.86 -19.29
CA GLY A 57 7.34 -12.54 -19.89
C GLY A 57 6.06 -12.40 -20.73
N ARG A 58 5.18 -13.43 -20.73
CA ARG A 58 3.98 -13.46 -21.56
C ARG A 58 2.78 -12.84 -20.86
N SER A 59 1.87 -12.23 -21.64
CA SER A 59 0.63 -11.67 -21.13
C SER A 59 -0.41 -12.76 -20.86
N VAL A 60 -1.27 -12.54 -19.85
CA VAL A 60 -2.36 -13.49 -19.54
C VAL A 60 -3.38 -13.61 -20.67
N VAL A 61 -3.47 -12.64 -21.57
CA VAL A 61 -4.34 -12.69 -22.75
C VAL A 61 -3.94 -13.81 -23.74
N GLU A 62 -2.72 -14.29 -23.63
CA GLU A 62 -2.18 -15.37 -24.48
C GLU A 62 -2.52 -16.78 -23.94
N LEU A 63 -3.11 -16.86 -22.74
CA LEU A 63 -3.63 -18.11 -22.20
C LEU A 63 -4.96 -18.51 -22.87
N PRO A 64 -5.34 -19.81 -22.87
CA PRO A 64 -6.66 -20.22 -23.30
C PRO A 64 -7.77 -19.42 -22.58
N ASN A 65 -8.79 -19.01 -23.32
CA ASN A 65 -9.87 -18.12 -22.87
C ASN A 65 -9.40 -16.68 -22.52
N GLY A 66 -8.21 -16.28 -22.94
CA GLY A 66 -7.74 -14.90 -22.86
C GLY A 66 -8.47 -13.99 -23.83
N PHE A 67 -8.77 -12.77 -23.39
CA PHE A 67 -9.40 -11.73 -24.21
C PHE A 67 -8.85 -10.36 -23.88
N ALA A 68 -8.76 -9.50 -24.88
CA ALA A 68 -8.35 -8.10 -24.71
C ALA A 68 -9.57 -7.26 -24.30
N ALA A 69 -9.45 -6.58 -23.15
CA ALA A 69 -10.44 -5.62 -22.68
C ALA A 69 -9.78 -4.69 -21.65
N PRO A 70 -10.28 -3.46 -21.46
CA PRO A 70 -9.95 -2.65 -20.30
C PRO A 70 -10.23 -3.44 -19.01
N THR A 71 -9.32 -3.35 -18.03
CA THR A 71 -9.43 -4.13 -16.79
C THR A 71 -10.72 -3.84 -16.03
N VAL A 72 -11.23 -2.60 -16.09
CA VAL A 72 -12.51 -2.23 -15.45
C VAL A 72 -13.69 -3.00 -16.06
N ASP A 73 -13.70 -3.20 -17.38
CA ASP A 73 -14.76 -3.96 -18.07
C ASP A 73 -14.65 -5.45 -17.76
N ALA A 74 -13.43 -5.96 -17.61
CA ALA A 74 -13.21 -7.32 -17.14
C ALA A 74 -13.75 -7.53 -15.72
N VAL A 75 -13.54 -6.59 -14.79
CA VAL A 75 -14.11 -6.65 -13.43
C VAL A 75 -15.63 -6.70 -13.48
N ARG A 76 -16.26 -5.82 -14.28
CA ARG A 76 -17.72 -5.80 -14.47
C ARG A 76 -18.28 -7.08 -15.10
N ARG A 77 -17.52 -7.70 -16.00
CA ARG A 77 -17.93 -8.92 -16.72
C ARG A 77 -17.77 -10.16 -15.84
N VAL A 78 -16.67 -10.29 -15.11
CA VAL A 78 -16.33 -11.49 -14.33
C VAL A 78 -17.18 -11.58 -13.05
N GLN A 79 -17.39 -10.46 -12.36
CA GLN A 79 -18.19 -10.36 -11.14
C GLN A 79 -17.78 -11.38 -10.06
N ALA A 80 -16.46 -11.52 -9.82
CA ALA A 80 -15.95 -12.39 -8.78
C ALA A 80 -16.29 -11.88 -7.37
N ASP A 81 -16.45 -12.79 -6.39
CA ASP A 81 -16.71 -12.45 -4.99
C ASP A 81 -15.58 -11.66 -4.35
N PHE A 82 -14.33 -11.92 -4.80
CA PHE A 82 -13.12 -11.21 -4.39
C PHE A 82 -12.43 -10.60 -5.59
N VAL A 83 -12.14 -9.32 -5.52
CA VAL A 83 -11.25 -8.62 -6.46
C VAL A 83 -10.01 -8.19 -5.69
N VAL A 84 -8.84 -8.65 -6.13
CA VAL A 84 -7.55 -8.28 -5.53
C VAL A 84 -6.79 -7.41 -6.52
N ASP A 85 -6.65 -6.12 -6.21
CA ASP A 85 -5.87 -5.19 -7.02
C ASP A 85 -4.42 -5.11 -6.51
N ALA A 86 -3.54 -5.90 -7.13
CA ALA A 86 -2.11 -5.94 -6.92
C ALA A 86 -1.34 -5.12 -7.98
N THR A 87 -2.03 -4.18 -8.65
CA THR A 87 -1.38 -3.27 -9.61
C THR A 87 -0.46 -2.28 -8.88
N PRO A 88 0.58 -1.76 -9.57
CA PRO A 88 1.46 -0.74 -9.00
C PRO A 88 0.71 0.52 -8.59
N THR A 89 1.25 1.23 -7.60
CA THR A 89 0.83 2.61 -7.31
C THR A 89 1.37 3.52 -8.41
N ASP A 90 0.52 3.92 -9.36
CA ASP A 90 0.86 4.87 -10.42
C ASP A 90 0.00 6.15 -10.25
N PRO A 91 0.62 7.29 -9.93
CA PRO A 91 -0.12 8.56 -9.79
C PRO A 91 -0.92 8.93 -11.05
N ARG A 92 -0.40 8.59 -12.26
CA ARG A 92 -1.07 8.87 -13.54
C ARG A 92 -2.25 7.94 -13.81
N GLY A 93 -2.26 6.77 -13.18
CA GLY A 93 -3.30 5.75 -13.31
C GLY A 93 -4.38 5.80 -12.22
N THR A 94 -4.46 6.89 -11.44
CA THR A 94 -5.36 6.98 -10.28
C THR A 94 -6.83 6.81 -10.66
N GLU A 95 -7.31 7.46 -11.70
CA GLU A 95 -8.71 7.34 -12.14
C GLU A 95 -9.06 5.91 -12.56
N ALA A 96 -8.19 5.25 -13.32
CA ALA A 96 -8.38 3.88 -13.74
C ALA A 96 -8.37 2.91 -12.54
N ALA A 97 -7.50 3.14 -11.55
CA ALA A 97 -7.44 2.34 -10.33
C ALA A 97 -8.72 2.51 -9.49
N VAL A 98 -9.22 3.74 -9.37
CA VAL A 98 -10.49 4.04 -8.72
C VAL A 98 -11.67 3.39 -9.45
N ALA A 99 -11.72 3.48 -10.78
CA ALA A 99 -12.80 2.88 -11.59
C ALA A 99 -12.86 1.35 -11.44
N ARG A 100 -11.70 0.66 -11.35
CA ARG A 100 -11.64 -0.78 -11.06
C ARG A 100 -12.20 -1.11 -9.67
N GLY A 101 -11.82 -0.32 -8.67
CA GLY A 101 -12.30 -0.50 -7.30
C GLY A 101 -13.80 -0.25 -7.18
N ASP A 102 -14.32 0.81 -7.83
CA ASP A 102 -15.76 1.06 -7.89
C ASP A 102 -16.49 -0.10 -8.56
N ALA A 103 -16.03 -0.55 -9.71
CA ALA A 103 -16.64 -1.68 -10.42
C ALA A 103 -16.69 -2.95 -9.55
N ALA A 104 -15.66 -3.22 -8.72
CA ALA A 104 -15.66 -4.33 -7.78
C ALA A 104 -16.70 -4.14 -6.66
N LEU A 105 -16.71 -2.96 -6.03
CA LEU A 105 -17.62 -2.68 -4.92
C LEU A 105 -19.09 -2.59 -5.35
N ASP A 106 -19.37 -2.12 -6.58
CA ASP A 106 -20.72 -1.95 -7.13
C ASP A 106 -21.43 -3.30 -7.31
N HIS A 107 -20.73 -4.36 -7.73
CA HIS A 107 -21.34 -5.69 -7.81
C HIS A 107 -21.26 -6.50 -6.50
N GLY A 108 -20.78 -5.89 -5.42
CA GLY A 108 -20.78 -6.51 -4.11
C GLY A 108 -19.51 -7.26 -3.73
N ALA A 109 -18.46 -7.24 -4.53
CA ALA A 109 -17.20 -7.92 -4.23
C ALA A 109 -16.51 -7.38 -2.98
N PHE A 110 -15.72 -8.24 -2.34
CA PHE A 110 -14.67 -7.78 -1.42
C PHE A 110 -13.46 -7.32 -2.23
N LEU A 111 -13.05 -6.06 -2.03
CA LEU A 111 -11.92 -5.45 -2.72
C LEU A 111 -10.70 -5.40 -1.79
N ALA A 112 -9.63 -6.14 -2.12
CA ALA A 112 -8.33 -6.03 -1.45
C ALA A 112 -7.36 -5.21 -2.31
N LEU A 113 -6.75 -4.17 -1.72
CA LEU A 113 -5.93 -3.19 -2.43
C LEU A 113 -4.46 -3.24 -2.04
N CYS A 114 -3.58 -3.20 -3.04
CA CYS A 114 -2.17 -2.86 -2.87
C CYS A 114 -1.91 -1.38 -3.25
N ALA A 115 -2.58 -0.87 -4.28
CA ALA A 115 -2.40 0.47 -4.81
C ALA A 115 -2.89 1.56 -3.83
N LYS A 116 -2.00 2.48 -3.47
CA LYS A 116 -2.25 3.53 -2.47
C LYS A 116 -2.99 4.74 -3.04
N ASN A 117 -2.73 5.07 -4.32
CA ASN A 117 -3.33 6.20 -5.01
C ASN A 117 -4.86 6.07 -5.12
N ALA A 118 -5.37 4.87 -5.42
CA ALA A 118 -6.81 4.63 -5.44
C ALA A 118 -7.46 4.85 -4.06
N LEU A 119 -6.81 4.34 -2.99
CA LEU A 119 -7.28 4.56 -1.63
C LEU A 119 -7.28 6.05 -1.28
N ALA A 120 -6.20 6.79 -1.58
CA ALA A 120 -6.11 8.22 -1.30
C ALA A 120 -7.22 9.02 -2.01
N ALA A 121 -7.52 8.68 -3.26
CA ALA A 121 -8.54 9.37 -4.05
C ALA A 121 -9.98 8.99 -3.69
N ALA A 122 -10.25 7.74 -3.31
CA ALA A 122 -11.60 7.22 -3.11
C ALA A 122 -12.00 7.01 -1.63
N CYS A 123 -11.10 7.24 -0.68
CA CYS A 123 -11.35 7.00 0.75
C CYS A 123 -12.63 7.65 1.28
N GLY A 124 -13.01 8.83 0.79
CA GLY A 124 -14.21 9.54 1.23
C GLY A 124 -15.52 8.78 0.95
N ARG A 125 -15.55 7.87 -0.04
CA ARG A 125 -16.72 7.02 -0.32
C ARG A 125 -16.49 5.55 0.06
N TRP A 126 -15.30 5.01 -0.19
CA TRP A 126 -15.01 3.60 0.10
C TRP A 126 -14.95 3.29 1.59
N LEU A 127 -14.57 4.27 2.43
CA LEU A 127 -14.49 4.11 3.88
C LEU A 127 -15.78 4.51 4.61
N GLN A 128 -16.89 4.69 3.87
CA GLN A 128 -18.23 4.81 4.44
C GLN A 128 -18.95 3.44 4.37
N PRO A 129 -19.86 3.14 5.29
CA PRO A 129 -20.74 1.99 5.14
C PRO A 129 -21.67 2.15 3.91
N PRO A 130 -22.02 1.08 3.19
CA PRO A 130 -21.62 -0.32 3.36
C PRO A 130 -20.24 -0.69 2.73
N PRO A 131 -19.62 0.11 1.77
CA PRO A 131 -18.40 -0.34 1.09
C PRO A 131 -17.26 -0.70 2.05
N ARG A 132 -17.11 0.03 3.17
CA ARG A 132 -16.03 -0.18 4.15
C ARG A 132 -15.92 -1.63 4.65
N SER A 133 -17.03 -2.32 4.82
CA SER A 133 -17.05 -3.72 5.28
C SER A 133 -16.51 -4.72 4.24
N ARG A 134 -16.42 -4.29 2.99
CA ARG A 134 -15.94 -5.08 1.85
C ARG A 134 -14.59 -4.57 1.32
N LEU A 135 -13.83 -3.84 2.16
CA LEU A 135 -12.56 -3.24 1.76
C LEU A 135 -11.41 -3.79 2.60
N GLY A 136 -10.38 -4.31 1.93
CA GLY A 136 -9.10 -4.70 2.50
C GLY A 136 -8.00 -3.74 2.04
N ILE A 137 -7.34 -3.08 2.98
CA ILE A 137 -6.29 -2.10 2.72
C ILE A 137 -4.99 -2.40 3.47
N ASN A 138 -4.86 -3.65 3.93
CA ASN A 138 -3.71 -4.03 4.75
C ASN A 138 -2.40 -3.87 3.97
N ALA A 139 -2.37 -4.30 2.71
CA ALA A 139 -1.21 -4.14 1.85
C ALA A 139 -0.94 -2.66 1.47
N SER A 140 -1.97 -1.86 1.21
CA SER A 140 -1.83 -0.43 0.87
C SER A 140 -1.15 0.37 1.99
N LEU A 141 -1.38 0.00 3.24
CA LEU A 141 -0.79 0.64 4.43
C LEU A 141 0.33 -0.20 5.06
N GLY A 142 1.06 -0.98 4.24
CA GLY A 142 2.26 -1.70 4.68
C GLY A 142 2.04 -2.73 5.79
N GLY A 143 0.84 -3.31 5.89
CA GLY A 143 0.48 -4.31 6.90
C GLY A 143 -0.29 -3.76 8.10
N SER A 144 -0.55 -2.45 8.18
CA SER A 144 -1.30 -1.83 9.29
C SER A 144 -2.77 -1.52 8.96
N GLY A 145 -3.20 -1.74 7.71
CA GLY A 145 -4.51 -1.30 7.23
C GLY A 145 -5.70 -1.91 7.95
N ARG A 146 -5.62 -3.15 8.38
CA ARG A 146 -6.68 -3.79 9.17
C ARG A 146 -6.85 -3.15 10.55
N GLN A 147 -5.75 -2.84 11.22
CA GLN A 147 -5.81 -2.14 12.50
C GLN A 147 -6.40 -0.75 12.30
N PHE A 148 -5.95 -0.04 11.27
CA PHE A 148 -6.51 1.25 10.91
C PHE A 148 -8.02 1.21 10.66
N LEU A 149 -8.53 0.23 9.88
CA LEU A 149 -9.97 0.10 9.63
C LEU A 149 -10.78 -0.18 10.89
N ARG A 150 -10.26 -1.01 11.80
CA ARG A 150 -10.93 -1.32 13.09
C ARG A 150 -11.04 -0.10 13.98
N GLU A 151 -10.05 0.77 13.97
CA GLU A 151 -9.96 1.94 14.83
C GLU A 151 -10.43 3.24 14.15
N LEU A 152 -10.83 3.17 12.86
CA LEU A 152 -11.11 4.34 12.03
C LEU A 152 -12.10 5.31 12.67
N ASP A 153 -13.20 4.82 13.24
CA ASP A 153 -14.23 5.69 13.82
C ASP A 153 -13.72 6.36 15.11
N SER A 154 -12.96 5.64 15.93
CA SER A 154 -12.30 6.22 17.11
C SER A 154 -11.25 7.26 16.71
N LEU A 155 -10.44 6.96 15.69
CA LEU A 155 -9.43 7.91 15.19
C LEU A 155 -10.10 9.16 14.58
N ARG A 156 -11.21 9.02 13.87
CA ARG A 156 -11.98 10.17 13.34
C ARG A 156 -12.51 11.08 14.44
N ALA A 157 -12.85 10.51 15.59
CA ALA A 157 -13.43 11.25 16.68
C ALA A 157 -12.44 12.20 17.36
N ASP A 158 -11.20 11.78 17.56
CA ASP A 158 -10.27 12.52 18.44
C ASP A 158 -8.84 12.69 17.89
N CYS A 159 -8.50 12.13 16.72
CA CYS A 159 -7.20 12.36 16.11
C CYS A 159 -7.08 13.82 15.64
N THR A 160 -6.00 14.49 16.06
CA THR A 160 -5.72 15.89 15.73
C THR A 160 -4.59 16.04 14.70
N GLY A 161 -3.70 15.04 14.59
CA GLY A 161 -2.56 15.06 13.69
C GLY A 161 -2.00 13.68 13.38
N LEU A 162 -1.19 13.64 12.35
CA LEU A 162 -0.52 12.45 11.82
C LEU A 162 0.98 12.66 11.76
N ALA A 163 1.73 11.60 12.06
CA ALA A 163 3.17 11.51 11.86
C ALA A 163 3.53 10.11 11.36
N LEU A 164 3.93 9.98 10.12
CA LEU A 164 4.20 8.69 9.47
C LEU A 164 5.68 8.56 9.12
N VAL A 165 6.32 7.47 9.51
CA VAL A 165 7.57 6.98 8.91
C VAL A 165 7.17 5.85 7.96
N GLY A 166 6.75 6.26 6.76
CA GLY A 166 5.99 5.41 5.85
C GLY A 166 6.82 4.72 4.76
N ASN A 167 8.14 4.98 4.68
CA ASN A 167 9.00 4.41 3.64
C ASN A 167 10.26 3.78 4.25
N VAL A 168 10.39 2.47 4.04
CA VAL A 168 11.52 1.69 4.57
C VAL A 168 12.82 1.97 3.82
N THR A 169 12.74 2.21 2.53
CA THR A 169 13.92 2.53 1.70
C THR A 169 14.65 3.73 2.25
N THR A 170 13.95 4.84 2.50
CA THR A 170 14.53 6.05 3.08
C THR A 170 15.05 5.84 4.49
N THR A 171 14.39 4.99 5.30
CA THR A 171 14.88 4.63 6.63
C THR A 171 16.21 3.88 6.56
N VAL A 172 16.37 2.93 5.63
CA VAL A 172 17.62 2.19 5.40
C VAL A 172 18.74 3.13 4.94
N VAL A 173 18.43 4.05 4.01
CA VAL A 173 19.40 5.05 3.54
C VAL A 173 19.87 5.93 4.69
N LEU A 174 18.95 6.47 5.48
CA LEU A 174 19.29 7.34 6.63
C LEU A 174 20.12 6.61 7.68
N GLN A 175 19.80 5.35 7.99
CA GLN A 175 20.61 4.55 8.92
C GLN A 175 22.02 4.29 8.40
N ALA A 176 22.21 4.08 7.10
CA ALA A 176 23.54 3.98 6.51
C ALA A 176 24.32 5.30 6.68
N VAL A 177 23.65 6.44 6.45
CA VAL A 177 24.24 7.77 6.66
C VAL A 177 24.58 8.01 8.13
N GLU A 178 23.71 7.62 9.06
CA GLU A 178 23.93 7.66 10.50
C GLU A 178 25.18 6.83 10.90
N SER A 179 25.43 5.73 10.18
CA SER A 179 26.59 4.84 10.39
C SER A 179 27.86 5.29 9.65
N GLY A 180 27.86 6.48 9.03
CA GLY A 180 29.04 7.07 8.37
C GLY A 180 29.08 6.97 6.84
N ALA A 181 28.12 6.28 6.20
CA ALA A 181 28.04 6.21 4.75
C ALA A 181 27.63 7.54 4.11
N SER A 182 27.87 7.70 2.82
CA SER A 182 27.24 8.72 1.98
C SER A 182 25.82 8.31 1.63
N VAL A 183 25.02 9.26 1.14
CA VAL A 183 23.65 8.99 0.64
C VAL A 183 23.66 7.97 -0.51
N ALA A 184 24.62 8.09 -1.43
CA ALA A 184 24.76 7.17 -2.56
C ALA A 184 25.04 5.73 -2.09
N GLU A 185 25.94 5.55 -1.12
CA GLU A 185 26.20 4.23 -0.51
C GLU A 185 24.98 3.69 0.23
N GLY A 186 24.22 4.54 0.93
CA GLY A 186 22.97 4.19 1.58
C GLY A 186 21.91 3.69 0.58
N ILE A 187 21.77 4.37 -0.57
CA ILE A 187 20.88 3.93 -1.66
C ILE A 187 21.33 2.56 -2.19
N GLU A 188 22.63 2.34 -2.33
CA GLU A 188 23.15 1.04 -2.77
C GLU A 188 22.92 -0.07 -1.71
N VAL A 189 22.97 0.25 -0.43
CA VAL A 189 22.55 -0.68 0.64
C VAL A 189 21.07 -1.07 0.48
N ALA A 190 20.19 -0.09 0.23
CA ALA A 190 18.77 -0.35 -0.01
C ALA A 190 18.56 -1.22 -1.26
N ARG A 191 19.32 -0.98 -2.34
CA ARG A 191 19.27 -1.77 -3.57
C ARG A 191 19.66 -3.23 -3.32
N ARG A 192 20.79 -3.47 -2.63
CA ARG A 192 21.23 -4.84 -2.29
C ARG A 192 20.25 -5.59 -1.40
N ARG A 193 19.45 -4.88 -0.59
CA ARG A 193 18.37 -5.47 0.21
C ARG A 193 17.09 -5.73 -0.59
N GLY A 194 17.06 -5.44 -1.89
CA GLY A 194 15.89 -5.63 -2.74
C GLY A 194 14.72 -4.69 -2.41
N LEU A 195 15.01 -3.52 -1.82
CA LEU A 195 13.99 -2.54 -1.42
C LEU A 195 13.67 -1.53 -2.53
N LEU A 196 14.53 -1.42 -3.55
CA LEU A 196 14.34 -0.50 -4.67
C LEU A 196 13.75 -1.22 -5.87
N GLU A 197 12.75 -0.59 -6.46
CA GLU A 197 12.23 -0.93 -7.79
C GLU A 197 13.21 -0.48 -8.88
N PRO A 198 13.04 -0.92 -10.15
CA PRO A 198 13.88 -0.45 -11.28
C PRO A 198 13.89 1.08 -11.40
N ASP A 199 12.75 1.73 -11.19
CA ASP A 199 12.67 3.19 -11.03
C ASP A 199 12.36 3.53 -9.56
N PRO A 200 13.38 3.91 -8.77
CA PRO A 200 13.22 4.19 -7.35
C PRO A 200 12.76 5.62 -7.05
N THR A 201 12.41 6.41 -8.06
CA THR A 201 12.13 7.85 -7.92
C THR A 201 11.08 8.12 -6.84
N LEU A 202 9.95 7.39 -6.87
CA LEU A 202 8.85 7.58 -5.91
C LEU A 202 9.23 7.25 -4.46
N ASP A 203 10.19 6.36 -4.25
CA ASP A 203 10.72 6.05 -2.93
C ASP A 203 11.65 7.14 -2.42
N LEU A 204 12.52 7.66 -3.31
CA LEU A 204 13.60 8.59 -2.94
C LEU A 204 13.13 10.04 -2.82
N ASP A 205 12.15 10.46 -3.64
CA ASP A 205 11.63 11.85 -3.67
C ASP A 205 10.52 12.11 -2.63
N GLY A 206 10.18 11.13 -1.79
CA GLY A 206 9.14 11.24 -0.77
C GLY A 206 7.71 11.05 -1.28
N SER A 207 7.48 10.74 -2.55
CA SER A 207 6.14 10.56 -3.15
C SER A 207 5.37 9.39 -2.54
N ASP A 208 6.03 8.26 -2.25
CA ASP A 208 5.39 7.11 -1.58
C ASP A 208 4.88 7.49 -0.19
N ALA A 209 5.71 8.21 0.59
CA ALA A 209 5.32 8.69 1.92
C ALA A 209 4.17 9.71 1.85
N ALA A 210 4.20 10.63 0.86
CA ALA A 210 3.14 11.60 0.61
C ALA A 210 1.82 10.91 0.23
N THR A 211 1.85 9.90 -0.63
CA THR A 211 0.66 9.16 -1.04
C THR A 211 0.02 8.42 0.16
N LYS A 212 0.83 7.79 1.01
CA LYS A 212 0.35 7.17 2.26
C LYS A 212 -0.23 8.20 3.23
N LEU A 213 0.43 9.35 3.39
CA LEU A 213 -0.09 10.45 4.20
C LEU A 213 -1.45 10.91 3.69
N CYS A 214 -1.59 11.16 2.39
CA CYS A 214 -2.87 11.56 1.78
C CYS A 214 -3.97 10.51 2.01
N ALA A 215 -3.65 9.22 1.85
CA ALA A 215 -4.63 8.16 2.07
C ALA A 215 -5.18 8.17 3.51
N VAL A 216 -4.30 8.24 4.50
CA VAL A 216 -4.69 8.24 5.92
C VAL A 216 -5.32 9.58 6.31
N TRP A 217 -4.75 10.71 5.87
CA TRP A 217 -5.26 12.05 6.16
C TRP A 217 -6.68 12.24 5.61
N ASN A 218 -6.89 11.88 4.34
CA ASN A 218 -8.21 11.95 3.72
C ASN A 218 -9.22 11.05 4.43
N ALA A 219 -8.80 9.86 4.85
CA ALA A 219 -9.67 8.94 5.60
C ALA A 219 -10.15 9.50 6.93
N LEU A 220 -9.31 10.29 7.61
CA LEU A 220 -9.59 10.84 8.95
C LEU A 220 -10.23 12.24 8.92
N PHE A 221 -9.75 13.10 8.02
CA PHE A 221 -10.03 14.54 8.10
C PHE A 221 -10.84 15.08 6.91
N SER A 222 -10.93 14.35 5.78
CA SER A 222 -11.78 14.76 4.67
C SER A 222 -13.20 14.24 4.87
N GLY A 223 -14.15 15.17 4.89
CA GLY A 223 -15.58 14.84 4.83
C GLY A 223 -16.01 14.44 3.41
N PRO A 224 -17.27 14.02 3.22
CA PRO A 224 -17.81 13.66 1.89
C PRO A 224 -17.70 14.78 0.86
N THR A 225 -17.76 16.03 1.30
CA THR A 225 -17.73 17.24 0.45
C THR A 225 -16.44 18.06 0.62
N ALA A 226 -15.55 17.70 1.57
CA ALA A 226 -14.32 18.44 1.82
C ALA A 226 -13.28 18.17 0.70
N PRO A 227 -12.44 19.17 0.36
CA PRO A 227 -11.33 18.97 -0.55
C PRO A 227 -10.44 17.82 -0.07
N ARG A 228 -10.03 16.95 -0.98
CA ARG A 228 -9.09 15.88 -0.69
C ARG A 228 -7.67 16.35 -0.96
N ALA A 229 -6.76 15.95 -0.11
CA ALA A 229 -5.34 16.14 -0.36
C ALA A 229 -4.87 15.12 -1.40
N GLY A 230 -4.18 15.60 -2.43
CA GLY A 230 -3.45 14.76 -3.36
C GLY A 230 -1.94 14.82 -3.06
N PRO A 231 -1.17 13.79 -3.42
CA PRO A 231 0.27 13.76 -3.16
C PRO A 231 1.02 14.91 -3.85
N GLU A 232 0.46 15.51 -4.90
CA GLU A 232 0.99 16.67 -5.60
C GLU A 232 0.91 17.96 -4.76
N THR A 233 0.03 18.02 -3.78
CA THR A 233 -0.13 19.17 -2.86
C THR A 233 0.75 19.08 -1.62
N VAL A 234 1.45 17.96 -1.44
CA VAL A 234 2.31 17.73 -0.28
C VAL A 234 3.70 18.28 -0.55
N GLU A 235 4.18 19.18 0.31
CA GLU A 235 5.55 19.64 0.31
C GLU A 235 6.49 18.47 0.66
N ARG A 236 7.51 18.19 -0.18
CA ARG A 236 8.38 17.02 -0.04
C ARG A 236 9.85 17.35 -0.11
N GLN A 237 10.62 16.65 0.71
CA GLN A 237 12.07 16.61 0.63
C GLN A 237 12.53 15.28 0.02
N ASP A 238 13.49 15.37 -0.91
CA ASP A 238 14.17 14.24 -1.53
C ASP A 238 15.29 13.75 -0.64
N ILE A 239 15.45 12.41 -0.48
CA ILE A 239 16.51 11.82 0.33
C ILE A 239 17.91 12.20 -0.18
N ARG A 240 18.05 12.45 -1.48
CA ARG A 240 19.31 12.85 -2.11
C ARG A 240 19.78 14.23 -1.66
N GLY A 241 18.88 15.06 -1.16
CA GLY A 241 19.16 16.39 -0.61
C GLY A 241 19.34 16.44 0.92
N VAL A 242 19.44 15.28 1.59
CA VAL A 242 19.64 15.27 3.04
C VAL A 242 20.99 15.86 3.44
N ASP A 243 20.99 16.69 4.46
CA ASP A 243 22.23 17.21 5.06
C ASP A 243 22.89 16.12 5.92
N VAL A 244 23.92 15.48 5.34
CA VAL A 244 24.69 14.39 5.98
C VAL A 244 25.36 14.86 7.26
N HIS A 245 25.84 16.11 7.32
CA HIS A 245 26.50 16.65 8.51
C HIS A 245 25.48 16.79 9.65
N ALA A 246 24.32 17.38 9.37
CA ALA A 246 23.24 17.49 10.35
C ALA A 246 22.76 16.12 10.86
N VAL A 247 22.69 15.08 9.98
CA VAL A 247 22.34 13.71 10.39
C VAL A 247 23.35 13.17 11.40
N ARG A 248 24.65 13.34 11.14
CA ARG A 248 25.71 12.84 12.03
C ARG A 248 25.77 13.60 13.37
N GLU A 249 25.55 14.91 13.35
CA GLU A 249 25.46 15.71 14.57
C GLU A 249 24.28 15.23 15.46
N ARG A 250 23.13 14.88 14.88
CA ARG A 250 22.01 14.33 15.62
C ARG A 250 22.35 13.00 16.29
N VAL A 251 23.04 12.10 15.58
CA VAL A 251 23.53 10.85 16.16
C VAL A 251 24.46 11.11 17.36
N ALA A 252 25.38 12.07 17.27
CA ALA A 252 26.28 12.44 18.36
C ALA A 252 25.54 12.95 19.61
N ARG A 253 24.30 13.44 19.44
CA ARG A 253 23.41 13.86 20.55
C ARG A 253 22.46 12.77 21.02
N GLY A 254 22.59 11.52 20.51
CA GLY A 254 21.68 10.42 20.85
C GLY A 254 20.32 10.47 20.17
N ALA A 255 20.21 11.21 19.08
CA ALA A 255 19.01 11.30 18.25
C ALA A 255 19.18 10.55 16.91
N THR A 256 18.10 10.36 16.19
CA THR A 256 18.08 9.75 14.86
C THR A 256 17.35 10.66 13.88
N THR A 257 17.61 10.49 12.59
CA THR A 257 16.90 11.21 11.53
C THR A 257 15.95 10.29 10.80
N ARG A 258 14.72 10.73 10.57
CA ARG A 258 13.74 10.01 9.73
C ARG A 258 13.10 10.95 8.73
N LEU A 259 12.69 10.41 7.59
CA LEU A 259 11.80 11.09 6.66
C LEU A 259 10.38 10.92 7.19
N VAL A 260 9.83 11.99 7.77
CA VAL A 260 8.51 11.96 8.43
C VAL A 260 7.49 12.68 7.57
N ALA A 261 6.37 12.01 7.32
CA ALA A 261 5.21 12.61 6.67
C ALA A 261 4.24 13.10 7.75
N ARG A 262 3.94 14.40 7.77
CA ARG A 262 3.08 15.03 8.79
C ARG A 262 1.90 15.75 8.18
N GLY A 263 0.80 15.74 8.93
CA GLY A 263 -0.38 16.55 8.64
C GLY A 263 -1.34 16.59 9.81
N GLY A 264 -1.96 17.73 10.04
CA GLY A 264 -2.99 17.90 11.05
C GLY A 264 -4.32 18.33 10.44
N ARG A 265 -5.36 18.41 11.23
CA ARG A 265 -6.67 18.91 10.81
C ARG A 265 -6.56 20.37 10.38
N GLY A 266 -6.78 20.67 9.10
CA GLY A 266 -6.64 22.02 8.53
C GLY A 266 -5.21 22.51 8.35
N GLY A 267 -4.20 21.69 8.64
CA GLY A 267 -2.78 22.02 8.48
C GLY A 267 -2.22 21.66 7.12
N ARG A 268 -1.02 22.18 6.82
CA ARG A 268 -0.25 21.80 5.62
C ARG A 268 0.24 20.36 5.77
N LEU A 269 0.23 19.63 4.66
CA LEU A 269 0.84 18.31 4.56
C LEU A 269 2.28 18.45 4.09
N ARG A 270 3.19 17.75 4.77
CA ARG A 270 4.62 17.77 4.42
C ARG A 270 5.28 16.42 4.62
N VAL A 271 6.33 16.16 3.86
CA VAL A 271 7.28 15.05 4.04
C VAL A 271 8.67 15.67 4.17
N GLY A 272 9.31 15.49 5.31
CA GLY A 272 10.59 16.14 5.58
C GLY A 272 11.46 15.38 6.57
N PHE A 273 12.74 15.75 6.62
CA PHE A 273 13.69 15.17 7.58
C PHE A 273 13.45 15.75 8.97
N GLU A 274 13.23 14.87 9.93
CA GLU A 274 13.05 15.24 11.32
C GLU A 274 14.08 14.56 12.22
N GLU A 275 14.53 15.31 13.21
CA GLU A 275 15.26 14.77 14.36
C GLU A 275 14.26 14.14 15.32
N LEU A 276 14.50 12.89 15.67
CA LEU A 276 13.67 12.14 16.62
C LEU A 276 14.56 11.62 17.76
N PRO A 277 14.10 11.69 19.02
CA PRO A 277 14.76 10.94 20.09
C PRO A 277 14.86 9.46 19.71
N ALA A 278 15.99 8.81 20.03
CA ALA A 278 16.17 7.39 19.73
C ALA A 278 15.08 6.49 20.35
N ALA A 279 14.51 6.89 21.49
CA ALA A 279 13.39 6.21 22.15
C ALA A 279 12.01 6.56 21.56
N SER A 280 11.92 7.43 20.55
CA SER A 280 10.65 7.79 19.93
C SER A 280 10.00 6.59 19.26
N PRO A 281 8.69 6.35 19.43
CA PRO A 281 7.97 5.32 18.67
C PRO A 281 8.09 5.49 17.16
N LEU A 282 8.34 6.71 16.67
CA LEU A 282 8.56 7.02 15.25
C LEU A 282 9.98 6.71 14.78
N ALA A 283 10.94 6.51 15.69
CA ALA A 283 12.32 6.13 15.36
C ALA A 283 12.47 4.65 14.99
N ALA A 284 11.41 4.05 14.46
CA ALA A 284 11.31 2.64 14.17
C ALA A 284 12.49 2.05 13.39
N PRO A 285 12.81 0.75 13.61
CA PRO A 285 13.82 0.05 12.84
C PRO A 285 13.40 -0.10 11.37
N PRO A 286 14.34 -0.42 10.46
CA PRO A 286 14.14 -0.40 9.01
C PRO A 286 13.33 -1.60 8.47
N ASP A 287 12.72 -2.38 9.35
CA ASP A 287 11.91 -3.54 9.00
C ASP A 287 10.40 -3.26 9.09
N ARG A 288 10.00 -2.01 9.33
CA ARG A 288 8.59 -1.63 9.47
C ARG A 288 8.31 -0.20 9.07
N VAL A 289 7.04 0.07 8.76
CA VAL A 289 6.47 1.41 8.66
C VAL A 289 5.73 1.75 9.95
N VAL A 290 5.69 3.03 10.32
CA VAL A 290 4.99 3.50 11.53
C VAL A 290 4.00 4.58 11.15
N TYR A 291 2.80 4.44 11.68
CA TYR A 291 1.73 5.44 11.58
C TYR A 291 1.44 5.96 12.99
N GLY A 292 1.80 7.19 13.25
CA GLY A 292 1.50 7.90 14.49
C GLY A 292 0.25 8.75 14.35
N TYR A 293 -0.65 8.63 15.29
CA TYR A 293 -1.90 9.38 15.41
C TYR A 293 -1.83 10.22 16.68
N GLU A 294 -1.78 11.54 16.52
CA GLU A 294 -1.77 12.48 17.63
C GLU A 294 -3.18 12.58 18.20
N ARG A 295 -3.35 12.27 19.48
CA ARG A 295 -4.63 12.28 20.20
C ARG A 295 -4.47 13.03 21.51
N PRO A 296 -5.55 13.48 22.16
CA PRO A 296 -5.48 14.10 23.50
C PRO A 296 -4.80 13.20 24.54
N SER A 297 -4.86 11.88 24.38
CA SER A 297 -4.20 10.90 25.26
C SER A 297 -2.72 10.67 24.95
N GLY A 298 -2.16 11.35 23.95
CA GLY A 298 -0.79 11.17 23.47
C GLY A 298 -0.70 10.54 22.09
N LEU A 299 0.51 10.17 21.68
CA LEU A 299 0.78 9.54 20.38
C LEU A 299 0.37 8.06 20.41
N HIS A 300 -0.65 7.71 19.64
CA HIS A 300 -1.03 6.32 19.36
C HIS A 300 -0.35 5.85 18.09
N VAL A 301 0.18 4.62 18.03
CA VAL A 301 0.95 4.13 16.89
C VAL A 301 0.48 2.80 16.36
N HIS A 302 0.47 2.67 15.03
CA HIS A 302 0.35 1.39 14.33
C HIS A 302 1.66 1.05 13.64
N HIS A 303 2.01 -0.22 13.62
CA HIS A 303 3.17 -0.74 12.91
C HIS A 303 2.74 -1.63 11.75
N GLY A 304 3.43 -1.49 10.60
CA GLY A 304 3.26 -2.36 9.47
C GLY A 304 4.57 -3.03 9.07
N THR A 305 4.52 -4.33 8.80
CA THR A 305 5.70 -5.16 8.46
C THR A 305 5.61 -5.78 7.07
N ALA A 306 4.62 -5.36 6.25
CA ALA A 306 4.43 -5.87 4.89
C ALA A 306 5.41 -5.19 3.92
N LEU A 307 6.67 -5.62 3.94
CA LEU A 307 7.76 -5.08 3.15
C LEU A 307 8.22 -6.11 2.11
N GLY A 308 8.48 -5.63 0.90
CA GLY A 308 8.81 -6.50 -0.22
C GLY A 308 7.61 -7.32 -0.72
N HIS A 309 7.80 -8.02 -1.82
CA HIS A 309 6.69 -8.60 -2.58
C HIS A 309 5.93 -9.70 -1.82
N ASP A 310 6.67 -10.57 -1.11
CA ASP A 310 6.06 -11.73 -0.44
C ASP A 310 5.25 -11.31 0.79
N ARG A 311 5.75 -10.36 1.60
CA ARG A 311 5.01 -9.85 2.76
C ARG A 311 3.83 -8.97 2.34
N THR A 312 3.96 -8.21 1.24
CA THR A 312 2.85 -7.44 0.67
C THR A 312 1.75 -8.38 0.15
N ALA A 313 2.14 -9.47 -0.51
CA ALA A 313 1.21 -10.52 -0.95
C ALA A 313 0.51 -11.19 0.24
N ALA A 314 1.27 -11.50 1.30
CA ALA A 314 0.69 -12.04 2.55
C ALA A 314 -0.31 -11.05 3.17
N ALA A 315 -0.03 -9.74 3.14
CA ALA A 315 -0.95 -8.72 3.66
C ALA A 315 -2.26 -8.64 2.88
N LEU A 316 -2.25 -8.85 1.55
CA LEU A 316 -3.48 -9.00 0.74
C LEU A 316 -4.26 -10.25 1.16
N LEU A 317 -3.57 -11.38 1.35
CA LEU A 317 -4.22 -12.63 1.77
C LEU A 317 -4.78 -12.56 3.19
N VAL A 318 -4.17 -11.78 4.09
CA VAL A 318 -4.72 -11.49 5.43
C VAL A 318 -6.09 -10.84 5.33
N ASP A 319 -6.29 -9.89 4.41
CA ASP A 319 -7.59 -9.27 4.17
C ASP A 319 -8.61 -10.27 3.59
N VAL A 320 -8.21 -11.07 2.59
CA VAL A 320 -9.05 -12.12 2.00
C VAL A 320 -9.45 -13.18 3.06
N ARG A 321 -8.50 -13.67 3.86
CA ARG A 321 -8.78 -14.63 4.95
C ARG A 321 -9.79 -14.07 5.94
N ALA A 322 -9.61 -12.83 6.34
CA ALA A 322 -10.52 -12.18 7.27
C ALA A 322 -11.95 -12.03 6.73
N ALA A 323 -12.07 -11.68 5.44
CA ALA A 323 -13.38 -11.58 4.78
C ALA A 323 -14.06 -12.96 4.64
N LEU A 324 -13.28 -14.05 4.55
CA LEU A 324 -13.76 -15.42 4.58
C LEU A 324 -14.08 -15.94 6.00
N GLY A 325 -13.87 -15.12 7.05
CA GLY A 325 -14.04 -15.56 8.44
C GLY A 325 -12.97 -16.55 8.92
N LEU A 326 -11.84 -16.66 8.23
CA LEU A 326 -10.76 -17.56 8.57
C LEU A 326 -9.79 -16.93 9.59
N PRO A 327 -9.07 -17.75 10.39
CA PRO A 327 -8.02 -17.23 11.24
C PRO A 327 -6.97 -16.46 10.44
N VAL A 328 -6.55 -15.31 10.95
CA VAL A 328 -5.47 -14.50 10.37
C VAL A 328 -4.23 -14.63 11.25
N PRO A 329 -3.05 -14.76 10.62
CA PRO A 329 -1.78 -14.89 11.34
C PRO A 329 -1.38 -13.61 12.07
#